data_d9c84277d40d43bbbd13fb9d96280c4f
#
_entry.id   d9c84277d40d43bbbd13fb9d96280c4f
#
_cell.length_a   1.000
_cell.length_b   1.000
_cell.length_c   1.000
_cell.angle_alpha   90.00
_cell.angle_beta   90.00
_cell.angle_gamma   90.00
#
_symmetry.space_group_name_H-M   'P 1'
#
loop_
_entity.id
_entity.type
_entity.pdbx_description
1 polymer ?
#
loop_
_entity_poly.entity_id
_entity_poly.type
_entity_poly.pdbx_seq_one_letter_code
_entity_poly.pdbx_strand_id
1 'polypeptide(L)'
;MGITGVLDDLVVAIGNEPLMEKYDVDLSAHQEEIQQSAAKGVTISFVSKGQQLLGWIEVSDALRPSTKSALKHAKRNNLEVIMLTGDRVEAAEQIAKECGIEHVVANVRPDEKAVFITSLREQGKHVAMVGDGINDAAALATADVGIAMGAGSDIALESADIVLLRNDLM
;
A
#
# COMPACT_ATOMS: atom_id res chain seq x y z
N MET A 1 7.41 3.49 15.30
CA MET A 1 8.09 2.24 15.69
C MET A 1 9.37 2.07 14.89
N GLY A 2 10.26 1.18 15.29
CA GLY A 2 11.52 0.93 14.58
C GLY A 2 12.36 -0.10 15.31
N ILE A 3 13.62 -0.24 14.90
CA ILE A 3 14.60 -1.15 15.48
C ILE A 3 15.77 -0.37 16.05
N THR A 4 16.41 -0.91 17.08
CA THR A 4 17.61 -0.33 17.68
C THR A 4 18.66 -1.40 17.91
N GLY A 5 19.91 -0.98 17.87
CA GLY A 5 21.07 -1.82 18.17
C GLY A 5 22.18 -0.97 18.79
N VAL A 6 23.29 -1.59 19.17
CA VAL A 6 24.47 -0.89 19.70
C VAL A 6 25.65 -1.14 18.76
N LEU A 7 26.32 -0.06 18.38
CA LEU A 7 27.52 -0.08 17.55
C LEU A 7 28.54 0.91 18.14
N ASP A 8 29.73 0.45 18.49
CA ASP A 8 30.80 1.24 19.13
C ASP A 8 30.29 1.98 20.38
N ASP A 9 29.61 1.27 21.28
CA ASP A 9 29.01 1.78 22.52
C ASP A 9 27.94 2.88 22.33
N LEU A 10 27.50 3.16 21.10
CA LEU A 10 26.42 4.09 20.79
C LEU A 10 25.19 3.35 20.29
N VAL A 11 24.02 3.84 20.67
CA VAL A 11 22.75 3.32 20.12
C VAL A 11 22.61 3.76 18.67
N VAL A 12 22.38 2.80 17.79
CA VAL A 12 21.92 3.04 16.42
C VAL A 12 20.41 2.77 16.38
N ALA A 13 19.63 3.73 15.91
CA ALA A 13 18.21 3.63 15.79
C ALA A 13 17.78 3.82 14.32
N ILE A 14 16.85 2.96 13.86
CA ILE A 14 16.22 3.08 12.54
C ILE A 14 14.71 3.02 12.75
N GLY A 15 13.98 4.06 12.35
CA GLY A 15 12.54 4.11 12.51
C GLY A 15 11.92 5.48 12.27
N ASN A 16 10.71 5.65 12.77
CA ASN A 16 9.90 6.84 12.56
C ASN A 16 10.30 8.01 13.50
N GLU A 17 9.72 9.18 13.26
CA GLU A 17 9.97 10.41 14.01
C GLU A 17 9.83 10.24 15.55
N PRO A 18 8.77 9.56 16.09
CA PRO A 18 8.68 9.28 17.52
C PRO A 18 9.85 8.45 18.10
N LEU A 19 10.49 7.61 17.26
CA LEU A 19 11.69 6.90 17.69
C LEU A 19 12.89 7.84 17.77
N MET A 20 13.01 8.79 16.86
CA MET A 20 14.06 9.82 16.89
C MET A 20 13.93 10.71 18.11
N GLU A 21 12.73 11.17 18.44
CA GLU A 21 12.43 11.93 19.66
C GLU A 21 12.85 11.17 20.94
N LYS A 22 12.55 9.86 21.00
CA LYS A 22 12.92 9.02 22.14
C LYS A 22 14.43 8.99 22.41
N TYR A 23 15.25 9.19 21.39
CA TYR A 23 16.71 9.19 21.47
C TYR A 23 17.31 10.60 21.34
N ASP A 24 16.51 11.65 21.52
CA ASP A 24 16.90 13.06 21.47
C ASP A 24 17.63 13.44 20.16
N VAL A 25 17.19 12.85 19.04
CA VAL A 25 17.73 13.15 17.71
C VAL A 25 17.01 14.37 17.14
N ASP A 26 17.75 15.44 16.88
CA ASP A 26 17.19 16.67 16.31
C ASP A 26 16.97 16.53 14.79
N LEU A 27 15.73 16.71 14.35
CA LEU A 27 15.32 16.69 12.94
C LEU A 27 15.05 18.10 12.38
N SER A 28 15.18 19.15 13.21
CA SER A 28 14.76 20.52 12.86
C SER A 28 15.49 21.09 11.63
N ALA A 29 16.76 20.74 11.44
CA ALA A 29 17.56 21.19 10.30
C ALA A 29 17.08 20.64 8.94
N HIS A 30 16.28 19.56 8.94
CA HIS A 30 15.83 18.85 7.74
C HIS A 30 14.31 18.86 7.56
N GLN A 31 13.59 19.69 8.34
CA GLN A 31 12.12 19.68 8.36
C GLN A 31 11.49 19.94 6.99
N GLU A 32 12.06 20.86 6.20
CA GLU A 32 11.55 21.15 4.86
C GLU A 32 11.69 19.96 3.91
N GLU A 33 12.83 19.27 3.93
CA GLU A 33 13.09 18.10 3.09
C GLU A 33 12.18 16.93 3.51
N ILE A 34 12.01 16.71 4.80
CA ILE A 34 11.12 15.70 5.38
C ILE A 34 9.67 15.97 4.98
N GLN A 35 9.20 17.22 5.05
CA GLN A 35 7.85 17.59 4.65
C GLN A 35 7.64 17.42 3.14
N GLN A 36 8.63 17.77 2.32
CA GLN A 36 8.55 17.55 0.87
C GLN A 36 8.46 16.06 0.52
N SER A 37 9.20 15.22 1.23
CA SER A 37 9.14 13.76 1.03
C SER A 37 7.81 13.19 1.53
N ALA A 38 7.35 13.62 2.70
CA ALA A 38 6.03 13.22 3.21
C ALA A 38 4.87 13.63 2.28
N ALA A 39 4.96 14.81 1.65
CA ALA A 39 3.98 15.27 0.67
C ALA A 39 3.95 14.42 -0.61
N LYS A 40 5.01 13.66 -0.90
CA LYS A 40 5.05 12.67 -1.99
C LYS A 40 4.41 11.33 -1.63
N GLY A 41 3.89 11.18 -0.40
CA GLY A 41 3.28 9.93 0.07
C GLY A 41 4.30 8.81 0.34
N VAL A 42 5.59 9.14 0.52
CA VAL A 42 6.62 8.14 0.84
C VAL A 42 6.65 7.84 2.35
N THR A 43 6.98 6.62 2.70
CA THR A 43 7.30 6.26 4.09
C THR A 43 8.73 6.61 4.40
N ILE A 44 8.95 7.44 5.43
CA ILE A 44 10.28 7.87 5.85
C ILE A 44 10.72 7.06 7.06
N SER A 45 11.91 6.48 6.98
CA SER A 45 12.60 5.82 8.09
C SER A 45 13.93 6.51 8.35
N PHE A 46 14.04 7.19 9.49
CA PHE A 46 15.25 7.87 9.91
C PHE A 46 16.29 6.89 10.43
N VAL A 47 17.56 7.24 10.27
CA VAL A 47 18.73 6.48 10.78
C VAL A 47 19.57 7.41 11.64
N SER A 48 19.84 7.00 12.89
CA SER A 48 20.68 7.76 13.81
C SER A 48 21.73 6.90 14.49
N LYS A 49 22.84 7.53 14.94
CA LYS A 49 23.84 6.95 15.83
C LYS A 49 24.01 7.88 17.03
N GLY A 50 23.66 7.43 18.24
CA GLY A 50 23.47 8.30 19.38
C GLY A 50 22.40 9.34 19.09
N GLN A 51 22.70 10.61 19.36
CA GLN A 51 21.81 11.74 19.07
C GLN A 51 22.00 12.36 17.66
N GLN A 52 22.93 11.80 16.88
CA GLN A 52 23.21 12.32 15.53
C GLN A 52 22.32 11.65 14.49
N LEU A 53 21.57 12.43 13.73
CA LEU A 53 20.93 11.98 12.51
C LEU A 53 22.01 11.67 11.46
N LEU A 54 21.98 10.46 10.91
CA LEU A 54 22.87 10.06 9.81
C LEU A 54 22.18 10.30 8.45
N GLY A 55 20.84 10.31 8.42
CA GLY A 55 20.02 10.48 7.24
C GLY A 55 18.70 9.73 7.37
N TRP A 56 18.01 9.56 6.25
CA TRP A 56 16.76 8.79 6.20
C TRP A 56 16.64 7.99 4.91
N ILE A 57 15.80 6.99 4.95
CA ILE A 57 15.45 6.11 3.85
C ILE A 57 14.01 6.43 3.46
N GLU A 58 13.77 6.76 2.21
CA GLU A 58 12.44 6.93 1.64
C GLU A 58 12.02 5.63 0.97
N VAL A 59 10.89 5.10 1.40
CA VAL A 59 10.28 3.93 0.80
C VAL A 59 8.97 4.36 0.15
N SER A 60 8.87 4.14 -1.14
CA SER A 60 7.63 4.33 -1.90
C SER A 60 7.29 3.07 -2.68
N ASP A 61 6.02 2.74 -2.72
CA ASP A 61 5.54 1.71 -3.61
C ASP A 61 5.54 2.26 -5.04
N ALA A 62 6.49 1.80 -5.85
CA ALA A 62 6.52 2.15 -7.26
C ALA A 62 5.43 1.38 -8.01
N LEU A 63 4.65 2.11 -8.80
CA LEU A 63 3.73 1.48 -9.74
C LEU A 63 4.49 0.56 -10.70
N ARG A 64 3.99 -0.65 -10.86
CA ARG A 64 4.57 -1.57 -11.85
C ARG A 64 4.38 -1.02 -13.26
N PRO A 65 5.35 -1.19 -14.16
CA PRO A 65 5.25 -0.66 -15.53
C PRO A 65 3.99 -1.11 -16.27
N SER A 66 3.53 -2.34 -16.03
CA SER A 66 2.33 -2.93 -16.64
C SER A 66 1.01 -2.37 -16.11
N THR A 67 0.99 -1.77 -14.90
CA THR A 67 -0.25 -1.30 -14.25
C THR A 67 -1.05 -0.35 -15.14
N LYS A 68 -0.41 0.69 -15.68
CA LYS A 68 -1.09 1.67 -16.55
C LYS A 68 -1.65 1.03 -17.82
N SER A 69 -0.96 0.02 -18.36
CA SER A 69 -1.41 -0.72 -19.53
C SER A 69 -2.62 -1.59 -19.21
N ALA A 70 -2.60 -2.31 -18.11
CA ALA A 70 -3.70 -3.15 -17.65
C ALA A 70 -4.96 -2.33 -17.37
N LEU A 71 -4.84 -1.20 -16.67
CA LEU A 71 -5.95 -0.29 -16.39
C LEU A 71 -6.55 0.31 -17.67
N LYS A 72 -5.71 0.68 -18.63
CA LYS A 72 -6.17 1.14 -19.95
C LYS A 72 -6.94 0.03 -20.70
N HIS A 73 -6.50 -1.22 -20.55
CA HIS A 73 -7.19 -2.37 -21.14
C HIS A 73 -8.56 -2.60 -20.48
N ALA A 74 -8.63 -2.55 -19.15
CA ALA A 74 -9.88 -2.62 -18.41
C ALA A 74 -10.87 -1.55 -18.86
N LYS A 75 -10.42 -0.29 -18.95
CA LYS A 75 -11.24 0.84 -19.39
C LYS A 75 -11.76 0.69 -20.84
N ARG A 76 -10.94 0.12 -21.75
CA ARG A 76 -11.35 -0.18 -23.13
C ARG A 76 -12.42 -1.28 -23.22
N ASN A 77 -12.48 -2.16 -22.23
CA ASN A 77 -13.50 -3.21 -22.13
C ASN A 77 -14.70 -2.77 -21.29
N ASN A 78 -14.87 -1.47 -21.05
CA ASN A 78 -15.94 -0.87 -20.26
C ASN A 78 -16.02 -1.41 -18.83
N LEU A 79 -14.87 -1.79 -18.24
CA LEU A 79 -14.79 -2.13 -16.83
C LEU A 79 -14.60 -0.86 -16.01
N GLU A 80 -15.46 -0.68 -15.02
CA GLU A 80 -15.27 0.34 -13.98
C GLU A 80 -14.16 -0.15 -13.02
N VAL A 81 -13.16 0.68 -12.79
CA VAL A 81 -12.06 0.35 -11.88
C VAL A 81 -12.18 1.18 -10.62
N ILE A 82 -12.20 0.50 -9.48
CA ILE A 82 -12.26 1.10 -8.15
C ILE A 82 -11.00 0.71 -7.39
N MET A 83 -10.29 1.67 -6.84
CA MET A 83 -9.17 1.43 -5.92
C MET A 83 -9.70 1.32 -4.49
N LEU A 84 -9.49 0.16 -3.87
CA LEU A 84 -9.92 -0.15 -2.50
C LEU A 84 -8.69 -0.41 -1.64
N THR A 85 -8.34 0.51 -0.74
CA THR A 85 -7.10 0.44 0.03
C THR A 85 -7.25 0.82 1.49
N GLY A 86 -6.39 0.24 2.35
CA GLY A 86 -6.25 0.64 3.74
C GLY A 86 -5.37 1.89 3.94
N ASP A 87 -4.74 2.40 2.89
CA ASP A 87 -3.89 3.57 2.95
C ASP A 87 -4.70 4.84 3.25
N ARG A 88 -3.98 5.89 3.62
CA ARG A 88 -4.57 7.22 3.82
C ARG A 88 -5.08 7.79 2.49
N VAL A 89 -6.09 8.64 2.58
CA VAL A 89 -6.74 9.27 1.41
C VAL A 89 -5.71 9.95 0.50
N GLU A 90 -4.79 10.73 1.07
CA GLU A 90 -3.81 11.50 0.30
C GLU A 90 -2.89 10.60 -0.54
N ALA A 91 -2.42 9.49 0.05
CA ALA A 91 -1.57 8.51 -0.63
C ALA A 91 -2.36 7.76 -1.72
N ALA A 92 -3.58 7.34 -1.40
CA ALA A 92 -4.45 6.64 -2.33
C ALA A 92 -4.82 7.50 -3.54
N GLU A 93 -5.18 8.77 -3.32
CA GLU A 93 -5.52 9.73 -4.39
C GLU A 93 -4.34 10.00 -5.32
N GLN A 94 -3.12 10.09 -4.77
CA GLN A 94 -1.92 10.28 -5.56
C GLN A 94 -1.69 9.09 -6.51
N ILE A 95 -1.75 7.87 -5.99
CA ILE A 95 -1.58 6.64 -6.79
C ILE A 95 -2.72 6.54 -7.83
N ALA A 96 -3.95 6.79 -7.43
CA ALA A 96 -5.10 6.74 -8.32
C ALA A 96 -4.97 7.75 -9.47
N LYS A 97 -4.52 8.97 -9.20
CA LYS A 97 -4.25 10.00 -10.21
C LYS A 97 -3.18 9.54 -11.20
N GLU A 98 -2.08 8.93 -10.72
CA GLU A 98 -1.04 8.37 -11.59
C GLU A 98 -1.54 7.22 -12.47
N CYS A 99 -2.47 6.43 -11.95
CA CYS A 99 -3.09 5.29 -12.62
C CYS A 99 -4.25 5.67 -13.53
N GLY A 100 -4.81 6.88 -13.40
CA GLY A 100 -6.04 7.30 -14.08
C GLY A 100 -7.27 6.59 -13.54
N ILE A 101 -7.29 6.22 -12.24
CA ILE A 101 -8.43 5.66 -11.53
C ILE A 101 -9.27 6.82 -10.98
N GLU A 102 -10.58 6.80 -11.24
CA GLU A 102 -11.50 7.89 -10.87
C GLU A 102 -12.18 7.62 -9.52
N HIS A 103 -12.36 6.35 -9.16
CA HIS A 103 -13.04 5.94 -7.94
C HIS A 103 -12.06 5.36 -6.93
N VAL A 104 -11.93 6.02 -5.77
CA VAL A 104 -11.03 5.63 -4.69
C VAL A 104 -11.81 5.50 -3.39
N VAL A 105 -11.61 4.39 -2.69
CA VAL A 105 -12.11 4.14 -1.34
C VAL A 105 -10.90 3.84 -0.48
N ALA A 106 -10.51 4.79 0.34
CA ALA A 106 -9.32 4.75 1.19
C ALA A 106 -9.67 4.51 2.67
N ASN A 107 -8.66 4.28 3.52
CA ASN A 107 -8.80 3.97 4.95
C ASN A 107 -9.71 2.77 5.24
N VAL A 108 -9.81 1.81 4.34
CA VAL A 108 -10.69 0.64 4.47
C VAL A 108 -9.98 -0.47 5.22
N ARG A 109 -10.57 -0.94 6.31
CA ARG A 109 -10.06 -2.09 7.06
C ARG A 109 -10.29 -3.40 6.28
N PRO A 110 -9.51 -4.45 6.55
CA PRO A 110 -9.65 -5.74 5.85
C PRO A 110 -11.07 -6.32 5.91
N ASP A 111 -11.75 -6.21 7.07
CA ASP A 111 -13.13 -6.67 7.27
C ASP A 111 -14.15 -5.84 6.48
N GLU A 112 -13.91 -4.55 6.28
CA GLU A 112 -14.78 -3.64 5.55
C GLU A 112 -14.70 -3.84 4.02
N LYS A 113 -13.59 -4.38 3.50
CA LYS A 113 -13.45 -4.65 2.07
C LYS A 113 -14.52 -5.64 1.57
N ALA A 114 -14.75 -6.72 2.29
CA ALA A 114 -15.80 -7.71 1.94
C ALA A 114 -17.20 -7.07 1.99
N VAL A 115 -17.48 -6.21 2.96
CA VAL A 115 -18.75 -5.48 3.05
C VAL A 115 -18.94 -4.57 1.84
N PHE A 116 -17.89 -3.86 1.43
CA PHE A 116 -17.93 -3.00 0.24
C PHE A 116 -18.23 -3.81 -1.03
N ILE A 117 -17.57 -4.95 -1.23
CA ILE A 117 -17.85 -5.86 -2.37
C ILE A 117 -19.31 -6.32 -2.34
N THR A 118 -19.81 -6.74 -1.17
CA THR A 118 -21.21 -7.13 -1.00
C THR A 118 -22.16 -6.02 -1.43
N SER A 119 -21.91 -4.79 -1.02
CA SER A 119 -22.76 -3.64 -1.36
C SER A 119 -22.82 -3.36 -2.87
N LEU A 120 -21.72 -3.58 -3.60
CA LEU A 120 -21.69 -3.45 -5.06
C LEU A 120 -22.53 -4.55 -5.74
N ARG A 121 -22.45 -5.78 -5.24
CA ARG A 121 -23.23 -6.91 -5.76
C ARG A 121 -24.72 -6.73 -5.49
N GLU A 122 -25.11 -6.22 -4.33
CA GLU A 122 -26.50 -5.86 -4.00
C GLU A 122 -27.07 -4.77 -4.92
N GLN A 123 -26.22 -3.92 -5.46
CA GLN A 123 -26.58 -2.94 -6.49
C GLN A 123 -26.68 -3.54 -7.90
N GLY A 124 -26.50 -4.86 -8.04
CA GLY A 124 -26.59 -5.60 -9.30
C GLY A 124 -25.30 -5.51 -10.15
N LYS A 125 -24.18 -5.07 -9.57
CA LYS A 125 -22.89 -5.07 -10.27
C LYS A 125 -22.24 -6.45 -10.20
N HIS A 126 -21.58 -6.86 -11.29
CA HIS A 126 -20.68 -8.01 -11.30
C HIS A 126 -19.29 -7.53 -10.91
N VAL A 127 -18.73 -8.08 -9.84
CA VAL A 127 -17.50 -7.60 -9.21
C VAL A 127 -16.38 -8.61 -9.35
N ALA A 128 -15.26 -8.19 -9.95
CA ALA A 128 -13.99 -8.88 -9.83
C ALA A 128 -13.12 -8.17 -8.77
N MET A 129 -12.63 -8.90 -7.78
CA MET A 129 -11.70 -8.40 -6.77
C MET A 129 -10.29 -8.88 -7.10
N VAL A 130 -9.34 -7.94 -7.10
CA VAL A 130 -7.91 -8.24 -7.25
C VAL A 130 -7.19 -7.84 -5.97
N GLY A 131 -6.45 -8.77 -5.35
CA GLY A 131 -5.76 -8.53 -4.08
C GLY A 131 -4.54 -9.43 -3.90
N ASP A 132 -3.80 -9.24 -2.80
CA ASP A 132 -2.61 -10.05 -2.47
C ASP A 132 -2.93 -11.39 -1.78
N GLY A 133 -4.18 -11.59 -1.42
CA GLY A 133 -4.70 -12.81 -0.80
C GLY A 133 -4.54 -12.89 0.71
N ILE A 134 -3.60 -12.19 1.33
CA ILE A 134 -3.35 -12.28 2.78
C ILE A 134 -4.38 -11.44 3.54
N ASN A 135 -4.48 -10.18 3.19
CA ASN A 135 -5.39 -9.22 3.85
C ASN A 135 -6.73 -9.10 3.12
N ASP A 136 -6.84 -9.65 1.93
CA ASP A 136 -7.99 -9.52 1.04
C ASP A 136 -8.80 -10.82 0.88
N ALA A 137 -8.45 -11.90 1.61
CA ALA A 137 -9.06 -13.22 1.46
C ALA A 137 -10.59 -13.19 1.52
N ALA A 138 -11.17 -12.49 2.51
CA ALA A 138 -12.62 -12.37 2.64
C ALA A 138 -13.25 -11.58 1.48
N ALA A 139 -12.59 -10.54 0.98
CA ALA A 139 -13.05 -9.74 -0.15
C ALA A 139 -12.96 -10.53 -1.47
N LEU A 140 -11.87 -11.28 -1.68
CA LEU A 140 -11.69 -12.17 -2.83
C LEU A 140 -12.80 -13.23 -2.88
N ALA A 141 -13.07 -13.92 -1.77
CA ALA A 141 -14.12 -14.93 -1.67
C ALA A 141 -15.55 -14.36 -1.79
N THR A 142 -15.73 -13.06 -1.53
CA THR A 142 -17.04 -12.40 -1.62
C THR A 142 -17.36 -11.91 -3.04
N ALA A 143 -16.36 -11.66 -3.86
CA ALA A 143 -16.54 -11.18 -5.24
C ALA A 143 -17.17 -12.25 -6.14
N ASP A 144 -17.66 -11.87 -7.32
CA ASP A 144 -18.09 -12.83 -8.35
C ASP A 144 -16.89 -13.51 -9.01
N VAL A 145 -15.72 -12.83 -9.03
CA VAL A 145 -14.44 -13.40 -9.43
C VAL A 145 -13.35 -12.84 -8.51
N GLY A 146 -12.72 -13.70 -7.72
CA GLY A 146 -11.55 -13.37 -6.90
C GLY A 146 -10.26 -13.65 -7.66
N ILE A 147 -9.37 -12.67 -7.76
CA ILE A 147 -8.06 -12.77 -8.43
C ILE A 147 -6.97 -12.46 -7.43
N ALA A 148 -6.20 -13.47 -7.02
CA ALA A 148 -5.08 -13.29 -6.11
C ALA A 148 -3.79 -12.98 -6.87
N MET A 149 -3.04 -11.99 -6.38
CA MET A 149 -1.73 -11.58 -6.88
C MET A 149 -0.64 -12.28 -6.07
N GLY A 150 0.32 -12.90 -6.75
CA GLY A 150 1.52 -13.47 -6.12
C GLY A 150 1.45 -14.98 -5.90
N ALA A 151 2.50 -15.62 -6.31
CA ALA A 151 2.71 -17.03 -6.01
C ALA A 151 3.14 -17.16 -4.55
N GLY A 152 2.27 -17.65 -3.66
CA GLY A 152 2.83 -18.21 -2.46
C GLY A 152 2.17 -18.07 -1.11
N SER A 153 0.98 -17.58 -0.97
CA SER A 153 0.26 -17.85 0.27
C SER A 153 -0.78 -18.93 0.02
N ASP A 154 -0.77 -20.00 0.82
CA ASP A 154 -1.80 -21.04 0.80
C ASP A 154 -3.20 -20.43 0.95
N ILE A 155 -3.30 -19.33 1.69
CA ILE A 155 -4.53 -18.56 1.89
C ILE A 155 -5.06 -17.95 0.57
N ALA A 156 -4.16 -17.45 -0.29
CA ALA A 156 -4.56 -16.90 -1.60
C ALA A 156 -5.11 -17.99 -2.52
N LEU A 157 -4.52 -19.19 -2.46
CA LEU A 157 -4.97 -20.35 -3.26
C LEU A 157 -6.36 -20.84 -2.85
N GLU A 158 -6.70 -20.72 -1.56
CA GLU A 158 -8.01 -21.15 -1.03
C GLU A 158 -9.12 -20.09 -1.20
N SER A 159 -8.75 -18.81 -1.38
CA SER A 159 -9.71 -17.69 -1.35
C SER A 159 -10.01 -17.09 -2.71
N ALA A 160 -9.27 -17.42 -3.76
CA ALA A 160 -9.41 -16.82 -5.08
C ALA A 160 -9.75 -17.86 -6.15
N ASP A 161 -10.56 -17.46 -7.14
CA ASP A 161 -10.87 -18.27 -8.30
C ASP A 161 -9.70 -18.34 -9.28
N ILE A 162 -8.89 -17.27 -9.33
CA ILE A 162 -7.73 -17.15 -10.22
C ILE A 162 -6.53 -16.71 -9.39
N VAL A 163 -5.39 -17.39 -9.59
CA VAL A 163 -4.11 -17.01 -8.98
C VAL A 163 -3.12 -16.63 -10.07
N LEU A 164 -2.61 -15.41 -10.01
CA LEU A 164 -1.58 -14.92 -10.90
C LEU A 164 -0.20 -15.28 -10.35
N LEU A 165 0.48 -16.22 -10.99
CA LEU A 165 1.83 -16.67 -10.58
C LEU A 165 2.89 -15.58 -10.69
N ARG A 166 2.69 -14.62 -11.57
CA ARG A 166 3.47 -13.39 -11.64
C ARG A 166 2.59 -12.26 -11.13
N ASN A 167 3.13 -11.41 -10.29
CA ASN A 167 2.43 -10.22 -9.83
C ASN A 167 2.23 -9.19 -10.96
N ASP A 168 1.60 -9.60 -12.05
CA ASP A 168 1.39 -8.81 -13.25
C ASP A 168 -0.02 -9.10 -13.79
N LEU A 169 -0.76 -8.04 -14.10
CA LEU A 169 -2.11 -8.10 -14.67
C LEU A 169 -2.13 -8.20 -16.20
N MET A 170 -0.97 -8.33 -16.83
CA MET A 170 -0.81 -8.44 -18.29
C MET A 170 -0.29 -9.80 -18.70
#